data_d5834b1d3c12bf3e12c311e322b7b3cb
#
_entry.id   d5834b1d3c12bf3e12c311e322b7b3cb
#
_cell.length_a   1.000
_cell.length_b   1.000
_cell.length_c   1.000
_cell.angle_alpha   90.00
_cell.angle_beta   90.00
_cell.angle_gamma   90.00
#
_symmetry.space_group_name_H-M   'P 1'
#
loop_
_entity.id
_entity.type
_entity.pdbx_description
1 polymer ?
#
loop_
_entity_poly.entity_id
_entity_poly.type
_entity_poly.pdbx_seq_one_letter_code
_entity_poly.pdbx_strand_id
1 'polypeptide(L)'
;MGSSKSANMSMMPLLLAMGLIMVASIEVVRVSLGTGLNVLLGPLVDTFLIPFYVVIIVLSAMTGFYSSIIQKYTIDYRKMKETQNRMKEFQKEYREAMLSKDEKRIKKIEAKRDGMMKDQLEMSQAQFKPMGYIMVITLPIFFWLIYRLDHFDAMITMPFVGNVPLTAAILGPVPAWMIWYMLCSISLSQVIRKALDIGGI
;
A
#
# COMPACT_ATOMS: atom_id res chain seq x y z
N MET A 1 13.81 -28.85 -7.32
CA MET A 1 12.75 -28.86 -6.28
C MET A 1 12.74 -27.69 -5.29
N GLY A 2 13.65 -26.71 -5.38
CA GLY A 2 13.73 -25.55 -4.47
C GLY A 2 12.88 -24.33 -4.87
N SER A 3 12.45 -24.23 -6.13
CA SER A 3 11.76 -23.03 -6.66
C SER A 3 10.29 -22.92 -6.21
N SER A 4 9.60 -24.02 -5.96
CA SER A 4 8.19 -24.01 -5.57
C SER A 4 7.95 -23.57 -4.11
N LYS A 5 8.90 -23.87 -3.20
CA LYS A 5 8.79 -23.47 -1.78
C LYS A 5 9.01 -21.95 -1.57
N SER A 6 9.88 -21.32 -2.34
CA SER A 6 10.14 -19.89 -2.21
C SER A 6 8.99 -19.04 -2.78
N ALA A 7 8.37 -19.49 -3.87
CA ALA A 7 7.21 -18.83 -4.46
C ALA A 7 5.99 -18.90 -3.53
N ASN A 8 5.72 -20.05 -2.90
CA ASN A 8 4.63 -20.19 -1.93
C ASN A 8 4.81 -19.32 -0.69
N MET A 9 6.05 -19.17 -0.20
CA MET A 9 6.32 -18.35 0.98
C MET A 9 6.23 -16.85 0.69
N SER A 10 6.44 -16.41 -0.56
CA SER A 10 6.30 -15.00 -0.95
C SER A 10 4.84 -14.58 -1.16
N MET A 11 3.94 -15.54 -1.48
CA MET A 11 2.51 -15.30 -1.70
C MET A 11 1.68 -15.40 -0.42
N MET A 12 2.23 -15.99 0.64
CA MET A 12 1.52 -16.23 1.90
C MET A 12 0.95 -14.96 2.54
N PRO A 13 1.68 -13.82 2.65
CA PRO A 13 1.09 -12.60 3.21
C PRO A 13 -0.02 -12.02 2.34
N LEU A 14 0.03 -12.20 1.03
CA LEU A 14 -1.04 -11.77 0.13
C LEU A 14 -2.29 -12.64 0.31
N LEU A 15 -2.13 -13.96 0.42
CA LEU A 15 -3.24 -14.88 0.68
C LEU A 15 -3.88 -14.61 2.05
N LEU A 16 -3.07 -14.33 3.08
CA LEU A 16 -3.56 -13.92 4.39
C LEU A 16 -4.36 -12.62 4.32
N ALA A 17 -3.86 -11.61 3.58
CA ALA A 17 -4.55 -10.36 3.38
C ALA A 17 -5.89 -10.55 2.64
N MET A 18 -5.91 -11.37 1.58
CA MET A 18 -7.15 -11.70 0.86
C MET A 18 -8.15 -12.45 1.75
N GLY A 19 -7.68 -13.43 2.52
CA GLY A 19 -8.50 -14.15 3.49
C GLY A 19 -9.08 -13.19 4.55
N LEU A 20 -8.27 -12.26 5.04
CA LEU A 20 -8.71 -11.25 6.01
C LEU A 20 -9.78 -10.31 5.41
N ILE A 21 -9.63 -9.88 4.15
CA ILE A 21 -10.64 -9.08 3.46
C ILE A 21 -11.95 -9.86 3.33
N MET A 22 -11.88 -11.13 2.95
CA MET A 22 -13.05 -11.99 2.79
C MET A 22 -13.78 -12.18 4.13
N VAL A 23 -13.06 -12.46 5.21
CA VAL A 23 -13.60 -12.59 6.56
C VAL A 23 -14.14 -11.25 7.07
N ALA A 24 -13.47 -10.16 6.76
CA ALA A 24 -13.84 -8.79 7.11
C ALA A 24 -15.05 -8.25 6.34
N SER A 25 -15.43 -8.90 5.25
CA SER A 25 -16.70 -8.61 4.55
C SER A 25 -17.92 -9.06 5.37
N ILE A 26 -17.71 -9.90 6.38
CA ILE A 26 -18.75 -10.33 7.32
C ILE A 26 -18.93 -9.21 8.36
N GLU A 27 -20.14 -8.66 8.44
CA GLU A 27 -20.46 -7.52 9.32
C GLU A 27 -20.13 -7.80 10.79
N VAL A 28 -20.43 -8.99 11.27
CA VAL A 28 -20.13 -9.40 12.66
C VAL A 28 -18.64 -9.32 12.97
N VAL A 29 -17.78 -9.73 12.04
CA VAL A 29 -16.31 -9.68 12.22
C VAL A 29 -15.82 -8.24 12.21
N ARG A 30 -16.31 -7.42 11.30
CA ARG A 30 -15.96 -6.00 11.20
C ARG A 30 -16.32 -5.26 12.48
N VAL A 31 -17.54 -5.45 13.00
CA VAL A 31 -18.00 -4.83 14.23
C VAL A 31 -17.20 -5.35 15.43
N SER A 32 -16.94 -6.65 15.52
CA SER A 32 -16.17 -7.24 16.62
C SER A 32 -14.73 -6.72 16.66
N LEU A 33 -14.07 -6.59 15.50
CA LEU A 33 -12.73 -6.00 15.39
C LEU A 33 -12.74 -4.52 15.76
N GLY A 34 -13.73 -3.76 15.27
CA GLY A 34 -13.89 -2.36 15.60
C GLY A 34 -14.11 -2.14 17.11
N THR A 35 -15.00 -2.91 17.71
CA THR A 35 -15.30 -2.86 19.15
C THR A 35 -14.08 -3.29 20.00
N GLY A 36 -13.42 -4.37 19.62
CA GLY A 36 -12.23 -4.86 20.32
C GLY A 36 -11.09 -3.84 20.33
N LEU A 37 -10.81 -3.22 19.17
CA LEU A 37 -9.84 -2.14 19.09
C LEU A 37 -10.29 -0.86 19.79
N ASN A 38 -11.60 -0.62 19.90
CA ASN A 38 -12.12 0.53 20.63
C ASN A 38 -11.84 0.45 22.13
N VAL A 39 -11.70 -0.73 22.71
CA VAL A 39 -11.26 -0.89 24.11
C VAL A 39 -9.85 -0.33 24.32
N LEU A 40 -8.99 -0.44 23.32
CA LEU A 40 -7.59 0.02 23.37
C LEU A 40 -7.43 1.49 22.93
N LEU A 41 -8.03 1.84 21.79
CA LEU A 41 -7.84 3.14 21.15
C LEU A 41 -8.89 4.17 21.57
N GLY A 42 -10.08 3.71 21.98
CA GLY A 42 -11.18 4.57 22.44
C GLY A 42 -10.79 5.49 23.59
N PRO A 43 -10.27 4.97 24.71
CA PRO A 43 -9.87 5.79 25.86
C PRO A 43 -8.84 6.87 25.49
N LEU A 44 -7.91 6.59 24.58
CA LEU A 44 -6.93 7.57 24.11
C LEU A 44 -7.60 8.77 23.44
N VAL A 45 -8.63 8.54 22.64
CA VAL A 45 -9.35 9.59 21.93
C VAL A 45 -10.30 10.33 22.87
N ASP A 46 -11.03 9.58 23.68
CA ASP A 46 -12.08 10.13 24.57
C ASP A 46 -11.50 10.90 25.76
N THR A 47 -10.40 10.41 26.35
CA THR A 47 -9.74 11.07 27.48
C THR A 47 -9.06 12.38 27.09
N PHE A 48 -8.44 12.42 25.91
CA PHE A 48 -7.74 13.62 25.43
C PHE A 48 -8.64 14.58 24.63
N LEU A 49 -9.92 14.24 24.41
CA LEU A 49 -10.87 15.04 23.62
C LEU A 49 -10.29 15.47 22.25
N ILE A 50 -9.51 14.57 21.63
CA ILE A 50 -8.81 14.86 20.39
C ILE A 50 -9.83 14.93 19.24
N PRO A 51 -9.85 16.01 18.46
CA PRO A 51 -10.70 16.08 17.27
C PRO A 51 -10.43 14.93 16.31
N PHE A 52 -11.46 14.33 15.76
CA PHE A 52 -11.34 13.07 15.02
C PHE A 52 -10.46 13.20 13.75
N TYR A 53 -10.44 14.36 13.12
CA TYR A 53 -9.52 14.63 11.98
C TYR A 53 -8.04 14.56 12.39
N VAL A 54 -7.70 14.89 13.64
CA VAL A 54 -6.34 14.73 14.18
C VAL A 54 -6.02 13.26 14.42
N VAL A 55 -6.99 12.49 14.90
CA VAL A 55 -6.85 11.02 15.03
C VAL A 55 -6.49 10.39 13.70
N ILE A 56 -7.15 10.80 12.62
CA ILE A 56 -6.83 10.32 11.27
C ILE A 56 -5.39 10.69 10.86
N ILE A 57 -4.91 11.89 11.19
CA ILE A 57 -3.51 12.28 10.94
C ILE A 57 -2.53 11.37 11.69
N VAL A 58 -2.77 11.12 12.97
CA VAL A 58 -1.91 10.25 13.79
C VAL A 58 -1.91 8.82 13.24
N LEU A 59 -3.07 8.27 12.93
CA LEU A 59 -3.17 6.92 12.34
C LEU A 59 -2.49 6.83 10.98
N SER A 60 -2.62 7.85 10.13
CA SER A 60 -1.94 7.89 8.84
C SER A 60 -0.42 8.01 9.00
N ALA A 61 0.06 8.76 10.00
CA ALA A 61 1.49 8.83 10.32
C ALA A 61 2.02 7.48 10.81
N MET A 62 1.32 6.83 11.72
CA MET A 62 1.66 5.48 12.19
C MET A 62 1.67 4.47 11.03
N THR A 63 0.65 4.50 10.18
CA THR A 63 0.59 3.64 8.99
C THR A 63 1.74 3.90 8.04
N GLY A 64 2.06 5.15 7.76
CA GLY A 64 3.21 5.55 6.95
C GLY A 64 4.54 5.05 7.54
N PHE A 65 4.70 5.13 8.86
CA PHE A 65 5.89 4.72 9.56
C PHE A 65 6.11 3.21 9.49
N TYR A 66 5.17 2.39 9.97
CA TYR A 66 5.35 0.94 9.93
C TYR A 66 5.37 0.39 8.49
N SER A 67 4.60 0.99 7.57
CA SER A 67 4.63 0.66 6.15
C SER A 67 6.02 0.88 5.56
N SER A 68 6.66 2.00 5.89
CA SER A 68 8.02 2.33 5.44
C SER A 68 9.05 1.35 6.00
N ILE A 69 8.92 0.97 7.28
CA ILE A 69 9.78 -0.02 7.91
C ILE A 69 9.61 -1.39 7.24
N ILE A 70 8.37 -1.86 7.06
CA ILE A 70 8.11 -3.15 6.39
C ILE A 70 8.71 -3.16 4.99
N GLN A 71 8.54 -2.07 4.21
CA GLN A 71 9.11 -1.96 2.88
C GLN A 71 10.64 -1.97 2.91
N LYS A 72 11.27 -1.27 3.86
CA LYS A 72 12.74 -1.24 4.02
C LYS A 72 13.33 -2.63 4.21
N TYR A 73 12.70 -3.47 5.02
CA TYR A 73 13.19 -4.81 5.32
C TYR A 73 12.71 -5.90 4.33
N THR A 74 11.67 -5.61 3.54
CA THR A 74 11.07 -6.61 2.65
C THR A 74 11.47 -6.43 1.20
N ILE A 75 11.76 -5.18 0.76
CA ILE A 75 12.10 -4.85 -0.62
C ILE A 75 13.62 -4.72 -0.75
N ASP A 76 14.20 -5.51 -1.64
CA ASP A 76 15.57 -5.31 -2.10
C ASP A 76 15.60 -4.23 -3.20
N TYR A 77 15.74 -2.97 -2.76
CA TYR A 77 15.78 -1.81 -3.66
C TYR A 77 16.95 -1.87 -4.65
N ARG A 78 18.06 -2.48 -4.26
CA ARG A 78 19.23 -2.64 -5.12
C ARG A 78 18.93 -3.58 -6.29
N LYS A 79 18.40 -4.77 -5.99
CA LYS A 79 17.97 -5.74 -7.00
C LYS A 79 16.90 -5.15 -7.93
N MET A 80 15.96 -4.40 -7.35
CA MET A 80 14.91 -3.73 -8.11
C MET A 80 15.46 -2.69 -9.07
N LYS A 81 16.44 -1.87 -8.65
CA LYS A 81 17.12 -0.88 -9.50
C LYS A 81 17.93 -1.54 -10.62
N GLU A 82 18.64 -2.62 -10.31
CA GLU A 82 19.40 -3.40 -11.30
C GLU A 82 18.46 -4.01 -12.37
N THR A 83 17.32 -4.57 -11.94
CA THR A 83 16.32 -5.12 -12.87
C THR A 83 15.69 -4.02 -13.73
N GLN A 84 15.36 -2.85 -13.15
CA GLN A 84 14.86 -1.72 -13.91
C GLN A 84 15.88 -1.20 -14.95
N ASN A 85 17.16 -1.13 -14.60
CA ASN A 85 18.20 -0.71 -15.53
C ASN A 85 18.35 -1.71 -16.68
N ARG A 86 18.40 -3.01 -16.37
CA ARG A 86 18.42 -4.07 -17.41
C ARG A 86 17.20 -3.98 -18.34
N MET A 87 16.02 -3.69 -17.78
CA MET A 87 14.81 -3.51 -18.58
C MET A 87 14.90 -2.30 -19.51
N LYS A 88 15.43 -1.16 -19.02
CA LYS A 88 15.65 0.04 -19.85
C LYS A 88 16.66 -0.23 -20.99
N GLU A 89 17.75 -0.92 -20.69
CA GLU A 89 18.75 -1.31 -21.71
C GLU A 89 18.15 -2.24 -22.76
N PHE A 90 17.39 -3.25 -22.34
CA PHE A 90 16.67 -4.14 -23.23
C PHE A 90 15.71 -3.38 -24.15
N GLN A 91 14.89 -2.47 -23.60
CA GLN A 91 13.97 -1.66 -24.39
C GLN A 91 14.70 -0.77 -25.40
N LYS A 92 15.87 -0.23 -25.01
CA LYS A 92 16.72 0.56 -25.90
C LYS A 92 17.28 -0.29 -27.04
N GLU A 93 17.90 -1.44 -26.70
CA GLU A 93 18.44 -2.39 -27.70
C GLU A 93 17.36 -2.88 -28.66
N TYR A 94 16.16 -3.20 -28.14
CA TYR A 94 15.04 -3.65 -28.95
C TYR A 94 14.58 -2.56 -29.93
N ARG A 95 14.44 -1.32 -29.44
CA ARG A 95 14.05 -0.17 -30.28
C ARG A 95 15.10 0.11 -31.37
N GLU A 96 16.39 0.05 -31.06
CA GLU A 96 17.47 0.24 -32.01
C GLU A 96 17.48 -0.86 -33.08
N ALA A 97 17.27 -2.12 -32.66
CA ALA A 97 17.19 -3.24 -33.60
C ALA A 97 15.98 -3.13 -34.55
N MET A 98 14.84 -2.68 -34.04
CA MET A 98 13.65 -2.45 -34.87
C MET A 98 13.85 -1.31 -35.86
N LEU A 99 14.54 -0.23 -35.47
CA LEU A 99 14.83 0.91 -36.36
C LEU A 99 15.86 0.53 -37.44
N SER A 100 16.83 -0.31 -37.12
CA SER A 100 17.87 -0.77 -38.08
C SER A 100 17.35 -1.87 -39.02
N LYS A 101 16.15 -2.43 -38.81
CA LYS A 101 15.57 -3.57 -39.56
C LYS A 101 16.50 -4.78 -39.64
N ASP A 102 17.37 -4.97 -38.63
CA ASP A 102 18.31 -6.09 -38.58
C ASP A 102 17.61 -7.32 -37.97
N GLU A 103 17.10 -8.21 -38.81
CA GLU A 103 16.38 -9.41 -38.39
C GLU A 103 17.21 -10.32 -37.47
N LYS A 104 18.54 -10.39 -37.64
CA LYS A 104 19.39 -11.21 -36.78
C LYS A 104 19.47 -10.63 -35.35
N ARG A 105 19.59 -9.32 -35.26
CA ARG A 105 19.55 -8.61 -33.96
C ARG A 105 18.19 -8.75 -33.29
N ILE A 106 17.10 -8.58 -34.02
CA ILE A 106 15.74 -8.73 -33.51
C ILE A 106 15.55 -10.13 -32.90
N LYS A 107 15.85 -11.21 -33.66
CA LYS A 107 15.76 -12.59 -33.15
C LYS A 107 16.60 -12.84 -31.88
N LYS A 108 17.80 -12.26 -31.82
CA LYS A 108 18.66 -12.40 -30.63
C LYS A 108 18.09 -11.71 -29.40
N ILE A 109 17.44 -10.56 -29.60
CA ILE A 109 16.83 -9.79 -28.51
C ILE A 109 15.51 -10.46 -28.09
N GLU A 110 14.72 -10.97 -29.04
CA GLU A 110 13.50 -11.74 -28.74
C GLU A 110 13.80 -12.99 -27.91
N ALA A 111 14.91 -13.67 -28.18
CA ALA A 111 15.33 -14.80 -27.34
C ALA A 111 15.63 -14.43 -25.87
N LYS A 112 15.98 -13.16 -25.61
CA LYS A 112 16.16 -12.64 -24.24
C LYS A 112 14.84 -12.22 -23.57
N ARG A 113 13.77 -12.08 -24.35
CA ARG A 113 12.47 -11.55 -23.88
C ARG A 113 11.88 -12.36 -22.73
N ASP A 114 11.93 -13.69 -22.82
CA ASP A 114 11.37 -14.58 -21.80
C ASP A 114 12.10 -14.41 -20.45
N GLY A 115 13.41 -14.23 -20.47
CA GLY A 115 14.21 -13.91 -19.29
C GLY A 115 13.80 -12.58 -18.66
N MET A 116 13.60 -11.56 -19.51
CA MET A 116 13.18 -10.23 -19.05
C MET A 116 11.75 -10.23 -18.48
N MET A 117 10.84 -11.00 -19.10
CA MET A 117 9.49 -11.18 -18.55
C MET A 117 9.52 -11.86 -17.19
N LYS A 118 10.39 -12.85 -17.01
CA LYS A 118 10.58 -13.52 -15.72
C LYS A 118 11.12 -12.55 -14.67
N ASP A 119 12.13 -11.76 -15.01
CA ASP A 119 12.69 -10.72 -14.11
C ASP A 119 11.63 -9.69 -13.72
N GLN A 120 10.80 -9.27 -14.66
CA GLN A 120 9.68 -8.33 -14.39
C GLN A 120 8.64 -8.94 -13.47
N LEU A 121 8.28 -10.20 -13.67
CA LEU A 121 7.34 -10.90 -12.81
C LEU A 121 7.89 -11.07 -11.38
N GLU A 122 9.19 -11.41 -11.25
CA GLU A 122 9.85 -11.52 -9.96
C GLU A 122 9.90 -10.17 -9.23
N MET A 123 10.15 -9.07 -9.95
CA MET A 123 10.10 -7.72 -9.41
C MET A 123 8.69 -7.32 -8.95
N SER A 124 7.65 -7.65 -9.71
CA SER A 124 6.25 -7.44 -9.31
C SER A 124 5.90 -8.23 -8.05
N GLN A 125 6.27 -9.50 -7.99
CA GLN A 125 6.04 -10.34 -6.82
C GLN A 125 6.74 -9.81 -5.56
N ALA A 126 7.95 -9.26 -5.71
CA ALA A 126 8.67 -8.62 -4.61
C ALA A 126 7.93 -7.40 -4.05
N GLN A 127 7.17 -6.68 -4.87
CA GLN A 127 6.34 -5.54 -4.43
C GLN A 127 5.07 -5.97 -3.70
N PHE A 128 4.49 -7.13 -4.03
CA PHE A 128 3.28 -7.63 -3.36
C PHE A 128 3.56 -8.15 -1.94
N LYS A 129 4.76 -8.61 -1.66
CA LYS A 129 5.12 -9.14 -0.33
C LYS A 129 4.94 -8.15 0.81
N PRO A 130 5.49 -6.92 0.77
CA PRO A 130 5.25 -5.93 1.82
C PRO A 130 3.79 -5.48 1.87
N MET A 131 3.10 -5.41 0.73
CA MET A 131 1.71 -5.01 0.67
C MET A 131 0.81 -5.94 1.49
N GLY A 132 1.04 -7.25 1.43
CA GLY A 132 0.30 -8.20 2.25
C GLY A 132 0.48 -7.96 3.76
N TYR A 133 1.70 -7.73 4.24
CA TYR A 133 1.95 -7.43 5.64
C TYR A 133 1.33 -6.11 6.10
N ILE A 134 1.45 -5.06 5.28
CA ILE A 134 0.85 -3.76 5.55
C ILE A 134 -0.66 -3.89 5.69
N MET A 135 -1.30 -4.64 4.79
CA MET A 135 -2.74 -4.83 4.75
C MET A 135 -3.28 -5.53 6.00
N VAL A 136 -2.57 -6.56 6.49
CA VAL A 136 -2.96 -7.28 7.72
C VAL A 136 -3.02 -6.34 8.92
N ILE A 137 -2.13 -5.35 9.01
CA ILE A 137 -2.09 -4.38 10.12
C ILE A 137 -3.09 -3.25 9.88
N THR A 138 -3.22 -2.78 8.63
CA THR A 138 -4.05 -1.61 8.30
C THR A 138 -5.55 -1.91 8.38
N LEU A 139 -5.98 -3.11 7.97
CA LEU A 139 -7.41 -3.46 7.93
C LEU A 139 -8.12 -3.34 9.30
N PRO A 140 -7.58 -3.90 10.40
CA PRO A 140 -8.20 -3.71 11.72
C PRO A 140 -8.31 -2.25 12.13
N ILE A 141 -7.30 -1.42 11.82
CA ILE A 141 -7.31 0.01 12.09
C ILE A 141 -8.43 0.70 11.32
N PHE A 142 -8.64 0.34 10.05
CA PHE A 142 -9.72 0.88 9.24
C PHE A 142 -11.11 0.47 9.75
N PHE A 143 -11.26 -0.77 10.24
CA PHE A 143 -12.53 -1.20 10.82
C PHE A 143 -12.85 -0.46 12.11
N TRP A 144 -11.85 -0.20 12.95
CA TRP A 144 -12.02 0.65 14.12
C TRP A 144 -12.40 2.09 13.72
N LEU A 145 -11.74 2.64 12.69
CA LEU A 145 -12.03 3.98 12.19
C LEU A 145 -13.48 4.11 11.70
N ILE A 146 -13.94 3.14 10.90
CA ILE A 146 -15.31 3.08 10.39
C ILE A 146 -16.29 2.92 11.56
N TYR A 147 -16.04 1.98 12.48
CA TYR A 147 -16.86 1.78 13.67
C TYR A 147 -17.02 3.07 14.48
N ARG A 148 -15.93 3.81 14.63
CA ARG A 148 -15.91 5.06 15.39
C ARG A 148 -16.67 6.17 14.66
N LEU A 149 -16.52 6.29 13.36
CA LEU A 149 -17.21 7.27 12.51
C LEU A 149 -18.73 7.06 12.46
N ASP A 150 -19.18 5.82 12.54
CA ASP A 150 -20.61 5.49 12.58
C ASP A 150 -21.26 5.93 13.91
N HIS A 151 -20.48 6.17 14.97
CA HIS A 151 -20.96 6.54 16.30
C HIS A 151 -20.68 7.99 16.68
N PHE A 152 -19.97 8.74 15.85
CA PHE A 152 -19.59 10.13 16.12
C PHE A 152 -19.82 11.03 14.90
N ASP A 153 -20.59 12.09 15.10
CA ASP A 153 -20.83 13.14 14.10
C ASP A 153 -19.61 14.06 14.00
N ALA A 154 -18.53 13.56 13.40
CA ALA A 154 -17.32 14.33 13.21
C ALA A 154 -17.39 15.11 11.90
N MET A 155 -17.14 16.43 11.99
CA MET A 155 -17.12 17.34 10.85
C MET A 155 -15.67 17.70 10.48
N ILE A 156 -15.44 17.97 9.20
CA ILE A 156 -14.17 18.48 8.67
C ILE A 156 -14.45 19.60 7.67
N THR A 157 -13.61 20.63 7.71
CA THR A 157 -13.63 21.70 6.69
C THR A 157 -12.62 21.35 5.62
N MET A 158 -13.11 21.05 4.41
CA MET A 158 -12.27 20.74 3.28
C MET A 158 -12.18 21.92 2.29
N PRO A 159 -11.01 22.11 1.63
CA PRO A 159 -10.90 23.07 0.54
C PRO A 159 -11.92 22.73 -0.57
N PHE A 160 -12.59 23.72 -1.13
CA PHE A 160 -13.58 23.64 -2.22
C PHE A 160 -14.95 23.05 -1.85
N VAL A 161 -15.09 22.27 -0.77
CA VAL A 161 -16.34 21.59 -0.39
C VAL A 161 -16.98 22.24 0.84
N GLY A 162 -16.16 22.92 1.68
CA GLY A 162 -16.62 23.54 2.91
C GLY A 162 -16.68 22.57 4.08
N ASN A 163 -17.59 22.82 5.02
CA ASN A 163 -17.75 22.02 6.23
C ASN A 163 -18.69 20.84 5.96
N VAL A 164 -18.16 19.63 6.05
CA VAL A 164 -18.87 18.39 5.73
C VAL A 164 -18.64 17.32 6.79
N PRO A 165 -19.62 16.42 7.01
CA PRO A 165 -19.40 15.24 7.84
C PRO A 165 -18.29 14.37 7.26
N LEU A 166 -17.46 13.79 8.11
CA LEU A 166 -16.39 12.88 7.66
C LEU A 166 -16.92 11.65 6.90
N THR A 167 -18.16 11.26 7.17
CA THR A 167 -18.84 10.15 6.47
C THR A 167 -19.44 10.55 5.13
N ALA A 168 -19.55 11.87 4.84
CA ALA A 168 -20.15 12.34 3.60
C ALA A 168 -19.35 11.90 2.38
N ALA A 169 -20.03 11.39 1.37
CA ALA A 169 -19.42 11.05 0.08
C ALA A 169 -19.12 12.34 -0.71
N ILE A 170 -17.84 12.60 -1.00
CA ILE A 170 -17.40 13.82 -1.68
C ILE A 170 -16.99 13.54 -3.12
N LEU A 171 -16.29 12.43 -3.36
CA LEU A 171 -15.81 12.05 -4.67
C LEU A 171 -16.46 10.72 -5.10
N GLY A 172 -17.67 10.79 -5.67
CA GLY A 172 -18.46 9.60 -5.98
C GLY A 172 -18.78 8.80 -4.69
N PRO A 173 -18.42 7.52 -4.59
CA PRO A 173 -18.69 6.72 -3.40
C PRO A 173 -17.65 6.91 -2.28
N VAL A 174 -16.64 7.79 -2.47
CA VAL A 174 -15.53 7.95 -1.53
C VAL A 174 -15.89 8.96 -0.43
N PRO A 175 -15.90 8.55 0.85
CA PRO A 175 -16.20 9.44 1.96
C PRO A 175 -15.06 10.41 2.28
N ALA A 176 -15.39 11.54 2.91
CA ALA A 176 -14.47 12.61 3.25
C ALA A 176 -13.27 12.12 4.09
N TRP A 177 -13.52 11.25 5.07
CA TRP A 177 -12.46 10.70 5.93
C TRP A 177 -11.39 9.92 5.15
N MET A 178 -11.80 9.21 4.10
CA MET A 178 -10.88 8.43 3.27
C MET A 178 -9.99 9.35 2.42
N ILE A 179 -10.56 10.43 1.87
CA ILE A 179 -9.79 11.45 1.14
C ILE A 179 -8.79 12.12 2.08
N TRP A 180 -9.24 12.49 3.29
CA TRP A 180 -8.36 13.09 4.30
C TRP A 180 -7.24 12.15 4.70
N TYR A 181 -7.56 10.88 4.96
CA TYR A 181 -6.57 9.86 5.27
C TYR A 181 -5.55 9.68 4.13
N MET A 182 -6.00 9.63 2.87
CA MET A 182 -5.11 9.53 1.70
C MET A 182 -4.15 10.72 1.61
N LEU A 183 -4.66 11.95 1.73
CA LEU A 183 -3.83 13.15 1.69
C LEU A 183 -2.76 13.15 2.79
N CYS A 184 -3.17 12.85 4.03
CA CYS A 184 -2.24 12.75 5.16
C CYS A 184 -1.22 11.62 4.96
N SER A 185 -1.68 10.45 4.53
CA SER A 185 -0.83 9.27 4.34
C SER A 185 0.22 9.50 3.24
N ILE A 186 -0.16 10.08 2.10
CA ILE A 186 0.77 10.40 1.01
C ILE A 186 1.81 11.41 1.49
N SER A 187 1.37 12.50 2.11
CA SER A 187 2.26 13.57 2.57
C SER A 187 3.24 13.07 3.64
N LEU A 188 2.72 12.39 4.67
CA LEU A 188 3.53 11.89 5.77
C LEU A 188 4.47 10.75 5.35
N SER A 189 4.03 9.85 4.47
CA SER A 189 4.88 8.76 3.99
C SER A 189 6.08 9.27 3.19
N GLN A 190 5.95 10.37 2.43
CA GLN A 190 7.08 11.00 1.72
C GLN A 190 8.11 11.55 2.72
N VAL A 191 7.65 12.25 3.76
CA VAL A 191 8.52 12.79 4.81
C VAL A 191 9.23 11.66 5.56
N ILE A 192 8.48 10.62 5.94
CA ILE A 192 9.02 9.47 6.68
C ILE A 192 10.05 8.71 5.84
N ARG A 193 9.76 8.44 4.56
CA ARG A 193 10.70 7.77 3.65
C ARG A 193 12.00 8.55 3.48
N LYS A 194 11.90 9.88 3.35
CA LYS A 194 13.07 10.75 3.26
C LYS A 194 13.87 10.74 4.56
N ALA A 195 13.21 10.81 5.72
CA ALA A 195 13.86 10.78 7.02
C ALA A 195 14.55 9.43 7.33
N LEU A 196 14.00 8.32 6.82
CA LEU A 196 14.53 6.96 7.00
C LEU A 196 15.48 6.52 5.87
N ASP A 197 15.76 7.39 4.90
CA ASP A 197 16.58 7.11 3.70
C ASP A 197 16.13 5.82 2.98
N ILE A 198 14.81 5.73 2.73
CA ILE A 198 14.19 4.57 2.08
C ILE A 198 13.92 4.92 0.61
N GLY A 199 14.43 4.10 -0.29
CA GLY A 199 14.16 4.20 -1.73
C GLY A 199 15.27 4.80 -2.57
N GLY A 200 16.37 5.28 -1.97
CA GLY A 200 17.57 5.74 -2.71
C GLY A 200 17.26 6.89 -3.69
N ILE A 201 16.45 7.89 -3.23
CA ILE A 201 16.20 9.14 -3.96
C ILE A 201 17.27 10.13 -3.59
#